data_7483d85a8d7aaf4694e6cc512416fd9c
#
_entry.id   7483d85a8d7aaf4694e6cc512416fd9c
#
_cell.length_a   1.000
_cell.length_b   1.000
_cell.length_c   1.000
_cell.angle_alpha   90.00
_cell.angle_beta   90.00
_cell.angle_gamma   90.00
#
_symmetry.space_group_name_H-M   'P 1'
#
loop_
_entity.id
_entity.type
_entity.pdbx_description
1 polymer ?
#
loop_
_entity_poly.entity_id
_entity_poly.type
_entity_poly.pdbx_seq_one_letter_code
_entity_poly.pdbx_strand_id
1 'polypeptide(L)'
;ALPFIGPNPRSFPTLFTPKTFNVLGASITSTQIIMIILAAVTMMALYFMVNGTKIGGQMRAVSMDKDAASLMGINVNRVISITFFVGGALAAVSGICYASAYPQVDVYMGSWLGNMSFVAAVLGGIGDIRGAMLGGFILGIAQIFATALNSTFGYAVGFIILIVILLVK
;
A
#
# COMPACT_ATOMS: atom_id res chain seq x y z
N ALA A 1 -20.95 -8.10 4.81
CA ALA A 1 -20.17 -9.32 4.48
C ALA A 1 -20.29 -10.39 5.58
N LEU A 2 -20.25 -10.04 6.87
CA LEU A 2 -20.33 -10.95 8.01
C LEU A 2 -21.54 -11.92 7.98
N PRO A 3 -22.80 -11.47 7.66
CA PRO A 3 -23.95 -12.39 7.65
C PRO A 3 -23.90 -13.44 6.52
N PHE A 4 -23.11 -13.22 5.46
CA PHE A 4 -23.00 -14.14 4.33
C PHE A 4 -21.73 -15.00 4.34
N ILE A 5 -20.65 -14.52 4.92
CA ILE A 5 -19.32 -15.16 4.84
C ILE A 5 -18.93 -15.80 6.17
N GLY A 6 -19.51 -15.35 7.28
CA GLY A 6 -19.17 -15.76 8.64
C GLY A 6 -17.87 -15.11 9.15
N PRO A 7 -17.59 -15.20 10.46
CA PRO A 7 -16.41 -14.60 11.08
C PRO A 7 -15.11 -15.40 10.90
N ASN A 8 -15.18 -16.62 10.36
CA ASN A 8 -14.03 -17.52 10.28
C ASN A 8 -13.10 -17.12 9.13
N PRO A 9 -11.77 -17.06 9.35
CA PRO A 9 -10.79 -16.86 8.30
C PRO A 9 -10.93 -17.96 7.24
N ARG A 10 -10.89 -17.56 5.96
CA ARG A 10 -10.91 -18.52 4.84
C ARG A 10 -9.51 -18.64 4.26
N SER A 11 -9.13 -19.88 3.91
CA SER A 11 -7.88 -20.13 3.20
C SER A 11 -7.96 -19.56 1.79
N PHE A 12 -6.99 -18.73 1.43
CA PHE A 12 -6.81 -18.23 0.07
C PHE A 12 -6.11 -19.32 -0.76
N PRO A 13 -6.58 -19.64 -1.97
CA PRO A 13 -5.90 -20.61 -2.83
C PRO A 13 -4.48 -20.09 -3.15
N THR A 14 -3.49 -20.97 -3.06
CA THR A 14 -2.11 -20.67 -3.40
C THR A 14 -2.01 -20.37 -4.90
N LEU A 15 -1.85 -19.10 -5.26
CA LEU A 15 -1.72 -18.65 -6.66
C LEU A 15 -0.37 -19.06 -7.28
N PHE A 16 0.63 -19.28 -6.43
CA PHE A 16 1.97 -19.66 -6.86
C PHE A 16 2.43 -20.90 -6.10
N THR A 17 2.97 -21.90 -6.81
CA THR A 17 3.64 -23.04 -6.17
C THR A 17 4.89 -22.54 -5.43
N PRO A 18 4.97 -22.70 -4.10
CA PRO A 18 6.10 -22.19 -3.34
C PRO A 18 7.33 -23.03 -3.66
N LYS A 19 8.21 -22.54 -4.52
CA LYS A 19 9.57 -23.07 -4.65
C LYS A 19 10.48 -22.31 -3.69
N THR A 20 11.06 -23.00 -2.74
CA THR A 20 12.03 -22.43 -1.81
C THR A 20 13.42 -22.48 -2.43
N PHE A 21 14.05 -21.33 -2.56
CA PHE A 21 15.46 -21.20 -2.94
C PHE A 21 16.27 -20.90 -1.67
N ASN A 22 17.23 -21.76 -1.36
CA ASN A 22 18.16 -21.49 -0.28
C ASN A 22 19.33 -20.66 -0.81
N VAL A 23 19.35 -19.38 -0.48
CA VAL A 23 20.45 -18.47 -0.80
C VAL A 23 21.14 -18.06 0.49
N LEU A 24 22.41 -18.43 0.65
CA LEU A 24 23.24 -18.05 1.81
C LEU A 24 22.66 -18.39 3.20
N GLY A 25 21.91 -19.49 3.32
CA GLY A 25 21.33 -19.93 4.60
C GLY A 25 19.95 -19.32 4.93
N ALA A 26 19.42 -18.46 4.06
CA ALA A 26 18.05 -17.96 4.15
C ALA A 26 17.16 -18.63 3.10
N SER A 27 16.01 -19.14 3.51
CA SER A 27 15.01 -19.70 2.60
C SER A 27 14.13 -18.59 2.05
N ILE A 28 14.34 -18.21 0.79
CA ILE A 28 13.51 -17.23 0.09
C ILE A 28 12.47 -18.00 -0.73
N THR A 29 11.21 -17.69 -0.52
CA THR A 29 10.11 -18.28 -1.29
C THR A 29 9.90 -17.51 -2.59
N SER A 30 9.67 -18.22 -3.72
CA SER A 30 9.33 -17.60 -5.01
C SER A 30 8.23 -16.54 -4.89
N THR A 31 7.25 -16.75 -4.02
CA THR A 31 6.15 -15.80 -3.75
C THR A 31 6.68 -14.44 -3.27
N GLN A 32 7.69 -14.42 -2.40
CA GLN A 32 8.28 -13.17 -1.88
C GLN A 32 8.97 -12.38 -2.98
N ILE A 33 9.71 -13.05 -3.87
CA ILE A 33 10.38 -12.41 -5.00
C ILE A 33 9.35 -11.79 -5.95
N ILE A 34 8.31 -12.54 -6.28
CA ILE A 34 7.22 -12.05 -7.16
C ILE A 34 6.53 -10.83 -6.55
N MET A 35 6.26 -10.84 -5.25
CA MET A 35 5.64 -9.70 -4.57
C MET A 35 6.52 -8.45 -4.60
N ILE A 36 7.82 -8.59 -4.38
CA ILE A 36 8.77 -7.46 -4.45
C ILE A 36 8.79 -6.87 -5.87
N ILE A 37 8.87 -7.72 -6.88
CA ILE A 37 8.86 -7.29 -8.29
C ILE A 37 7.54 -6.60 -8.62
N LEU A 38 6.40 -7.18 -8.22
CA LEU A 38 5.08 -6.62 -8.47
C LEU A 38 4.92 -5.26 -7.77
N ALA A 39 5.37 -5.14 -6.52
CA ALA A 39 5.37 -3.88 -5.80
C ALA A 39 6.23 -2.81 -6.49
N ALA A 40 7.43 -3.17 -6.95
CA ALA A 40 8.31 -2.26 -7.67
C ALA A 40 7.69 -1.81 -9.02
N VAL A 41 7.10 -2.74 -9.77
CA VAL A 41 6.46 -2.44 -11.06
C VAL A 41 5.24 -1.54 -10.89
N THR A 42 4.35 -1.84 -9.94
CA THR A 42 3.16 -1.01 -9.68
C THR A 42 3.53 0.39 -9.22
N MET A 43 4.57 0.51 -8.42
CA MET A 43 5.10 1.78 -7.94
C MET A 43 5.71 2.60 -9.08
N MET A 44 6.53 1.97 -9.94
CA MET A 44 7.10 2.62 -11.11
C MET A 44 6.02 3.07 -12.08
N ALA A 45 4.99 2.24 -12.31
CA ALA A 45 3.85 2.57 -13.14
C ALA A 45 3.08 3.78 -12.59
N LEU A 46 2.80 3.82 -11.29
CA LEU A 46 2.15 4.96 -10.64
C LEU A 46 2.99 6.24 -10.76
N TYR A 47 4.29 6.14 -10.49
CA TYR A 47 5.19 7.27 -10.60
C TYR A 47 5.21 7.86 -12.01
N PHE A 48 5.36 7.03 -13.04
CA PHE A 48 5.32 7.48 -14.43
C PHE A 48 3.94 8.03 -14.82
N MET A 49 2.86 7.41 -14.35
CA MET A 49 1.52 7.89 -14.62
C MET A 49 1.31 9.32 -14.06
N VAL A 50 1.69 9.56 -12.80
CA VAL A 50 1.45 10.86 -12.16
C VAL A 50 2.43 11.93 -12.65
N ASN A 51 3.69 11.60 -12.93
CA ASN A 51 4.69 12.59 -13.32
C ASN A 51 4.84 12.73 -14.84
N GLY A 52 4.58 11.67 -15.61
CA GLY A 52 4.83 11.63 -17.06
C GLY A 52 3.60 11.80 -17.94
N THR A 53 2.37 11.78 -17.39
CA THR A 53 1.16 11.86 -18.21
C THR A 53 0.40 13.18 -18.04
N LYS A 54 -0.40 13.53 -19.07
CA LYS A 54 -1.30 14.68 -19.01
C LYS A 54 -2.32 14.57 -17.87
N ILE A 55 -2.79 13.35 -17.60
CA ILE A 55 -3.72 13.08 -16.49
C ILE A 55 -3.04 13.36 -15.15
N GLY A 56 -1.81 12.94 -14.97
CA GLY A 56 -1.04 13.27 -13.76
C GLY A 56 -0.81 14.77 -13.58
N GLY A 57 -0.57 15.51 -14.66
CA GLY A 57 -0.53 16.97 -14.63
C GLY A 57 -1.84 17.59 -14.16
N GLN A 58 -2.96 17.09 -14.66
CA GLN A 58 -4.31 17.52 -14.22
C GLN A 58 -4.57 17.16 -12.75
N MET A 59 -4.13 15.97 -12.29
CA MET A 59 -4.25 15.57 -10.88
C MET A 59 -3.51 16.55 -9.97
N ARG A 60 -2.28 16.95 -10.33
CA ARG A 60 -1.50 17.92 -9.55
C ARG A 60 -2.13 19.32 -9.57
N ALA A 61 -2.63 19.78 -10.70
CA ALA A 61 -3.33 21.06 -10.79
C ALA A 61 -4.58 21.09 -9.91
N VAL A 62 -5.41 20.05 -9.96
CA VAL A 62 -6.64 19.93 -9.13
C VAL A 62 -6.30 19.80 -7.64
N SER A 63 -5.16 19.22 -7.28
CA SER A 63 -4.75 19.11 -5.87
C SER A 63 -4.27 20.43 -5.28
N MET A 64 -3.81 21.38 -6.10
CA MET A 64 -3.40 22.72 -5.66
C MET A 64 -4.62 23.65 -5.51
N ASP A 65 -5.43 23.74 -6.55
CA ASP A 65 -6.64 24.55 -6.53
C ASP A 65 -7.67 24.00 -7.54
N LYS A 66 -8.82 23.57 -7.02
CA LYS A 66 -9.90 22.99 -7.82
C LYS A 66 -10.59 24.02 -8.70
N ASP A 67 -10.76 25.23 -8.18
CA ASP A 67 -11.49 26.30 -8.86
C ASP A 67 -10.64 26.88 -9.99
N ALA A 68 -9.37 27.14 -9.72
CA ALA A 68 -8.41 27.57 -10.73
C ALA A 68 -8.24 26.51 -11.85
N ALA A 69 -8.15 25.23 -11.49
CA ALA A 69 -8.08 24.13 -12.46
C ALA A 69 -9.32 24.06 -13.35
N SER A 70 -10.50 24.26 -12.77
CA SER A 70 -11.78 24.33 -13.50
C SER A 70 -11.81 25.48 -14.51
N LEU A 71 -11.33 26.65 -14.12
CA LEU A 71 -11.23 27.83 -15.01
C LEU A 71 -10.27 27.60 -16.17
N MET A 72 -9.25 26.78 -15.97
CA MET A 72 -8.31 26.36 -17.03
C MET A 72 -8.87 25.24 -17.93
N GLY A 73 -10.15 24.88 -17.77
CA GLY A 73 -10.82 23.87 -18.61
C GLY A 73 -10.60 22.43 -18.19
N ILE A 74 -10.05 22.19 -16.99
CA ILE A 74 -9.87 20.84 -16.46
C ILE A 74 -11.18 20.34 -15.86
N ASN A 75 -11.65 19.18 -16.32
CA ASN A 75 -12.82 18.54 -15.72
C ASN A 75 -12.47 17.88 -14.39
N VAL A 76 -12.68 18.61 -13.28
CA VAL A 76 -12.32 18.19 -11.91
C VAL A 76 -12.96 16.85 -11.54
N ASN A 77 -14.24 16.64 -11.87
CA ASN A 77 -14.93 15.40 -11.54
C ASN A 77 -14.32 14.19 -12.22
N ARG A 78 -13.90 14.34 -13.49
CA ARG A 78 -13.22 13.27 -14.23
C ARG A 78 -11.87 12.94 -13.61
N VAL A 79 -11.11 13.94 -13.20
CA VAL A 79 -9.80 13.75 -12.55
C VAL A 79 -9.97 13.01 -11.23
N ILE A 80 -10.93 13.41 -10.40
CA ILE A 80 -11.24 12.74 -9.15
C ILE A 80 -11.62 11.28 -9.38
N SER A 81 -12.52 11.00 -10.35
CA SER A 81 -12.94 9.63 -10.67
C SER A 81 -11.77 8.75 -11.09
N ILE A 82 -10.86 9.26 -11.93
CA ILE A 82 -9.67 8.52 -12.37
C ILE A 82 -8.73 8.27 -11.18
N THR A 83 -8.56 9.24 -10.30
CA THR A 83 -7.70 9.10 -9.10
C THR A 83 -8.21 7.99 -8.19
N PHE A 84 -9.53 7.96 -7.92
CA PHE A 84 -10.15 6.90 -7.13
C PHE A 84 -10.07 5.53 -7.82
N PHE A 85 -10.25 5.48 -9.14
CA PHE A 85 -10.12 4.24 -9.91
C PHE A 85 -8.70 3.66 -9.80
N VAL A 86 -7.69 4.50 -9.98
CA VAL A 86 -6.27 4.10 -9.83
C VAL A 86 -5.98 3.65 -8.40
N GLY A 87 -6.46 4.40 -7.41
CA GLY A 87 -6.33 4.02 -5.99
C GLY A 87 -6.96 2.67 -5.69
N GLY A 88 -8.16 2.40 -6.22
CA GLY A 88 -8.84 1.12 -6.08
C GLY A 88 -8.09 -0.03 -6.77
N ALA A 89 -7.53 0.21 -7.95
CA ALA A 89 -6.72 -0.79 -8.64
C ALA A 89 -5.45 -1.15 -7.85
N LEU A 90 -4.75 -0.15 -7.30
CA LEU A 90 -3.58 -0.38 -6.44
C LEU A 90 -3.93 -1.12 -5.15
N ALA A 91 -5.06 -0.79 -4.54
CA ALA A 91 -5.56 -1.48 -3.35
C ALA A 91 -5.86 -2.95 -3.65
N ALA A 92 -6.44 -3.27 -4.83
CA ALA A 92 -6.68 -4.65 -5.26
C ALA A 92 -5.36 -5.42 -5.42
N VAL A 93 -4.36 -4.84 -6.08
CA VAL A 93 -3.03 -5.45 -6.24
C VAL A 93 -2.39 -5.70 -4.87
N SER A 94 -2.42 -4.72 -3.97
CA SER A 94 -1.90 -4.85 -2.61
C SER A 94 -2.62 -5.95 -1.82
N GLY A 95 -3.95 -6.03 -1.94
CA GLY A 95 -4.75 -7.08 -1.31
C GLY A 95 -4.40 -8.49 -1.79
N ILE A 96 -4.18 -8.66 -3.09
CA ILE A 96 -3.75 -9.94 -3.67
C ILE A 96 -2.35 -10.32 -3.17
N CYS A 97 -1.41 -9.37 -3.12
CA CYS A 97 -0.07 -9.58 -2.56
C CYS A 97 -0.15 -10.03 -1.10
N TYR A 98 -0.94 -9.34 -0.30
CA TYR A 98 -1.10 -9.66 1.11
C TYR A 98 -1.72 -11.06 1.32
N ALA A 99 -2.82 -11.37 0.60
CA ALA A 99 -3.47 -12.67 0.67
C ALA A 99 -2.57 -13.82 0.18
N SER A 100 -1.63 -13.54 -0.73
CA SER A 100 -0.64 -14.52 -1.19
C SER A 100 0.47 -14.76 -0.16
N ALA A 101 0.82 -13.73 0.65
CA ALA A 101 1.80 -13.84 1.72
C ALA A 101 1.21 -14.52 2.97
N TYR A 102 -0.03 -14.17 3.28
CA TYR A 102 -0.78 -14.68 4.43
C TYR A 102 -2.02 -15.40 3.93
N PRO A 103 -1.98 -16.75 3.80
CA PRO A 103 -3.05 -17.51 3.16
C PRO A 103 -4.35 -17.59 3.97
N GLN A 104 -4.48 -16.80 5.01
CA GLN A 104 -5.71 -16.63 5.79
C GLN A 104 -6.28 -15.23 5.52
N VAL A 105 -7.43 -15.19 4.84
CA VAL A 105 -8.16 -13.95 4.55
C VAL A 105 -9.23 -13.73 5.60
N ASP A 106 -9.13 -12.62 6.31
CA ASP A 106 -10.10 -12.17 7.30
C ASP A 106 -10.90 -10.96 6.76
N VAL A 107 -12.13 -10.80 7.26
CA VAL A 107 -13.02 -9.69 6.90
C VAL A 107 -12.42 -8.32 7.28
N TYR A 108 -11.63 -8.28 8.34
CA TYR A 108 -11.00 -7.05 8.87
C TYR A 108 -9.62 -6.73 8.28
N MET A 109 -9.05 -7.61 7.45
CA MET A 109 -7.71 -7.40 6.91
C MET A 109 -7.57 -6.10 6.12
N GLY A 110 -8.62 -5.69 5.40
CA GLY A 110 -8.64 -4.43 4.64
C GLY A 110 -8.55 -3.19 5.53
N SER A 111 -9.19 -3.21 6.70
CA SER A 111 -9.10 -2.12 7.67
C SER A 111 -7.67 -2.00 8.24
N TRP A 112 -7.05 -3.13 8.55
CA TRP A 112 -5.68 -3.17 9.02
C TRP A 112 -4.69 -2.61 7.98
N LEU A 113 -4.76 -3.11 6.75
CA LEU A 113 -3.91 -2.65 5.64
C LEU A 113 -4.13 -1.17 5.34
N GLY A 114 -5.39 -0.69 5.41
CA GLY A 114 -5.73 0.71 5.21
C GLY A 114 -5.08 1.62 6.27
N ASN A 115 -5.15 1.23 7.54
CA ASN A 115 -4.50 1.97 8.62
C ASN A 115 -2.97 2.02 8.45
N MET A 116 -2.33 0.89 8.10
CA MET A 116 -0.88 0.85 7.86
C MET A 116 -0.47 1.67 6.64
N SER A 117 -1.27 1.66 5.58
CA SER A 117 -1.03 2.49 4.39
C SER A 117 -1.14 3.98 4.71
N PHE A 118 -2.10 4.37 5.57
CA PHE A 118 -2.20 5.74 6.05
C PHE A 118 -0.96 6.17 6.84
N VAL A 119 -0.49 5.33 7.78
CA VAL A 119 0.75 5.58 8.53
C VAL A 119 1.94 5.74 7.60
N ALA A 120 2.07 4.87 6.58
CA ALA A 120 3.14 4.95 5.59
C ALA A 120 3.09 6.25 4.77
N ALA A 121 1.89 6.71 4.39
CA ALA A 121 1.70 7.96 3.67
C ALA A 121 2.05 9.18 4.53
N VAL A 122 1.68 9.19 5.81
CA VAL A 122 2.04 10.26 6.75
C VAL A 122 3.56 10.30 6.99
N LEU A 123 4.19 9.14 7.16
CA LEU A 123 5.64 9.00 7.35
C LEU A 123 6.41 9.51 6.12
N GLY A 124 5.95 9.17 4.93
CA GLY A 124 6.57 9.58 3.68
C GLY A 124 6.29 11.02 3.27
N GLY A 125 5.29 11.66 3.88
CA GLY A 125 4.78 12.97 3.50
C GLY A 125 3.58 12.87 2.57
N ILE A 126 2.44 13.40 3.03
CA ILE A 126 1.19 13.39 2.27
C ILE A 126 1.37 14.18 0.98
N GLY A 127 1.12 13.54 -0.16
CA GLY A 127 1.23 14.16 -1.49
C GLY A 127 2.53 13.83 -2.24
N ASP A 128 3.55 13.27 -1.61
CA ASP A 128 4.75 12.78 -2.28
C ASP A 128 4.73 11.26 -2.44
N ILE A 129 4.65 10.81 -3.70
CA ILE A 129 4.62 9.37 -4.04
C ILE A 129 5.94 8.70 -3.66
N ARG A 130 7.08 9.38 -3.87
CA ARG A 130 8.41 8.84 -3.52
C ARG A 130 8.56 8.71 -2.01
N GLY A 131 8.10 9.74 -1.27
CA GLY A 131 8.09 9.73 0.17
C GLY A 131 7.22 8.60 0.74
N ALA A 132 6.00 8.45 0.26
CA ALA A 132 5.09 7.38 0.69
C ALA A 132 5.67 5.97 0.45
N MET A 133 6.41 5.79 -0.65
CA MET A 133 7.16 4.58 -0.97
C MET A 133 8.22 4.25 0.09
N LEU A 134 9.08 5.20 0.36
CA LEU A 134 10.12 5.05 1.36
C LEU A 134 9.51 4.86 2.76
N GLY A 135 8.44 5.58 3.06
CA GLY A 135 7.68 5.45 4.30
C GLY A 135 7.13 4.04 4.49
N GLY A 136 6.52 3.46 3.46
CA GLY A 136 6.03 2.08 3.48
C GLY A 136 7.15 1.06 3.67
N PHE A 137 8.29 1.25 3.00
CA PHE A 137 9.45 0.38 3.14
C PHE A 137 10.05 0.41 4.56
N ILE A 138 10.25 1.60 5.10
CA ILE A 138 10.77 1.80 6.46
C ILE A 138 9.79 1.21 7.49
N LEU A 139 8.49 1.46 7.32
CA LEU A 139 7.45 0.92 8.19
C LEU A 139 7.46 -0.61 8.15
N GLY A 140 7.55 -1.22 6.98
CA GLY A 140 7.60 -2.67 6.82
C GLY A 140 8.81 -3.30 7.52
N ILE A 141 10.01 -2.71 7.38
CA ILE A 141 11.21 -3.15 8.08
C ILE A 141 11.04 -3.03 9.59
N ALA A 142 10.56 -1.88 10.07
CA ALA A 142 10.34 -1.65 11.49
C ALA A 142 9.33 -2.65 12.09
N GLN A 143 8.28 -2.97 11.34
CA GLN A 143 7.27 -3.94 11.72
C GLN A 143 7.84 -5.36 11.85
N ILE A 144 8.71 -5.78 10.91
CA ILE A 144 9.35 -7.10 10.94
C ILE A 144 10.24 -7.22 12.19
N PHE A 145 11.07 -6.21 12.47
CA PHE A 145 11.92 -6.21 13.67
C PHE A 145 11.11 -6.23 14.97
N ALA A 146 10.05 -5.45 15.04
CA ALA A 146 9.19 -5.43 16.22
C ALA A 146 8.45 -6.76 16.44
N THR A 147 7.98 -7.38 15.37
CA THR A 147 7.31 -8.69 15.42
C THR A 147 8.30 -9.79 15.84
N ALA A 148 9.58 -9.67 15.48
CA ALA A 148 10.62 -10.59 15.91
C ALA A 148 10.89 -10.54 17.43
N LEU A 149 10.69 -9.37 18.05
CA LEU A 149 10.80 -9.21 19.51
C LEU A 149 9.54 -9.72 20.22
N ASN A 150 8.38 -9.34 19.74
CA ASN A 150 7.08 -9.82 20.25
C ASN A 150 6.01 -9.58 19.18
N SER A 151 5.19 -10.59 18.91
CA SER A 151 4.11 -10.51 17.90
C SER A 151 3.13 -9.36 18.13
N THR A 152 2.87 -9.01 19.38
CA THR A 152 1.99 -7.89 19.77
C THR A 152 2.57 -6.53 19.39
N PHE A 153 3.90 -6.36 19.47
CA PHE A 153 4.56 -5.09 19.11
C PHE A 153 4.51 -4.81 17.59
N GLY A 154 4.43 -5.82 16.77
CA GLY A 154 4.25 -5.62 15.33
C GLY A 154 3.02 -4.79 14.97
N TYR A 155 1.95 -4.90 15.76
CA TYR A 155 0.74 -4.07 15.59
C TYR A 155 0.90 -2.66 16.16
N ALA A 156 1.64 -2.50 17.25
CA ALA A 156 1.81 -1.22 17.93
C ALA A 156 2.80 -0.29 17.24
N VAL A 157 3.81 -0.83 16.55
CA VAL A 157 4.91 -0.05 15.94
C VAL A 157 4.41 0.98 14.94
N GLY A 158 3.43 0.63 14.10
CA GLY A 158 2.85 1.59 13.15
C GLY A 158 2.28 2.82 13.84
N PHE A 159 1.54 2.62 14.92
CA PHE A 159 0.95 3.72 15.69
C PHE A 159 1.99 4.50 16.49
N ILE A 160 3.00 3.84 17.06
CA ILE A 160 4.10 4.50 17.76
C ILE A 160 4.86 5.42 16.80
N ILE A 161 5.20 4.93 15.62
CA ILE A 161 5.86 5.72 14.57
C ILE A 161 4.99 6.92 14.17
N LEU A 162 3.67 6.71 13.99
CA LEU A 162 2.75 7.80 13.68
C LEU A 162 2.77 8.89 14.76
N ILE A 163 2.68 8.51 16.04
CA ILE A 163 2.71 9.45 17.17
C ILE A 163 4.03 10.23 17.20
N VAL A 164 5.16 9.53 17.04
CA VAL A 164 6.48 10.17 17.04
C VAL A 164 6.58 11.19 15.90
N ILE A 165 6.12 10.88 14.72
CA ILE A 165 6.17 11.81 13.57
C ILE A 165 5.29 13.03 13.82
N LEU A 166 4.07 12.84 14.34
CA LEU A 166 3.17 13.94 14.66
C LEU A 166 3.66 14.85 15.79
N LEU A 167 4.52 14.32 16.68
CA LEU A 167 5.15 15.11 17.76
C LEU A 167 6.37 15.90 17.26
N VAL A 168 7.09 15.37 16.26
CA VAL A 168 8.34 15.99 15.76
C VAL A 168 8.07 17.01 14.66
N LYS A 169 6.94 16.91 13.96
CA LYS A 169 6.56 17.77 12.83
C LYS A 169 5.50 18.79 13.24
#